data_ba5cfba308162d3520de188c7fe810a2
#
_entry.id   ba5cfba308162d3520de188c7fe810a2
#
_cell.length_a   1.000
_cell.length_b   1.000
_cell.length_c   1.000
_cell.angle_alpha   90.00
_cell.angle_beta   90.00
_cell.angle_gamma   90.00
#
_symmetry.space_group_name_H-M   'P 1'
#
loop_
_entity.id
_entity.type
_entity.pdbx_description
1 polymer ?
#
loop_
_entity_poly.entity_id
_entity_poly.type
_entity_poly.pdbx_seq_one_letter_code
_entity_poly.pdbx_strand_id
1 'polypeptide(L)'
;LAVSMAKELGVSRMAIPTNGNAGAALAAYATRCGIESFVFCPEDTPDVNVREISMQGAKVWKVNGLINDCGKVVAEGISQMNWFDTSTLKEPYRIEGKKTMGLELAEQLGWVLPDAIFYPTGGGTGLIGMWKAFAELTEIGWLDGEKPKMVCVQASGCAPIVKAWREGADNAQPWPLAQTIASGIRVPVALGDFLVLRAVRES
;
A
#
# COMPACT_ATOMS: atom_id res chain seq x y z
N LEU A 1 -7.80 -7.76 -6.29
CA LEU A 1 -7.60 -7.52 -7.72
C LEU A 1 -6.24 -8.05 -8.19
N ALA A 2 -5.11 -7.70 -7.54
CA ALA A 2 -3.76 -8.15 -7.94
C ALA A 2 -3.67 -9.68 -8.08
N VAL A 3 -4.18 -10.44 -7.12
CA VAL A 3 -4.16 -11.92 -7.18
C VAL A 3 -5.04 -12.46 -8.32
N SER A 4 -6.19 -11.85 -8.59
CA SER A 4 -7.06 -12.25 -9.70
C SER A 4 -6.35 -12.07 -11.05
N MET A 5 -5.69 -10.93 -11.22
CA MET A 5 -4.90 -10.66 -12.42
C MET A 5 -3.67 -11.57 -12.53
N ALA A 6 -2.99 -11.84 -11.41
CA ALA A 6 -1.87 -12.77 -11.38
C ALA A 6 -2.31 -14.18 -11.85
N LYS A 7 -3.48 -14.65 -11.40
CA LYS A 7 -4.05 -15.92 -11.85
C LYS A 7 -4.34 -15.92 -13.35
N GLU A 8 -4.96 -14.87 -13.87
CA GLU A 8 -5.27 -14.71 -15.29
C GLU A 8 -4.00 -14.71 -16.16
N LEU A 9 -2.93 -14.07 -15.66
CA LEU A 9 -1.63 -14.00 -16.32
C LEU A 9 -0.75 -15.26 -16.11
N GLY A 10 -1.26 -16.29 -15.45
CA GLY A 10 -0.56 -17.55 -15.22
C GLY A 10 0.55 -17.48 -14.18
N VAL A 11 0.55 -16.48 -13.31
CA VAL A 11 1.52 -16.37 -12.21
C VAL A 11 1.23 -17.44 -11.17
N SER A 12 2.21 -18.27 -10.84
CA SER A 12 2.08 -19.36 -9.88
C SER A 12 2.68 -19.07 -8.50
N ARG A 13 3.52 -18.03 -8.40
CA ARG A 13 4.21 -17.64 -7.18
C ARG A 13 4.19 -16.13 -7.00
N MET A 14 3.85 -15.65 -5.81
CA MET A 14 3.83 -14.22 -5.46
C MET A 14 4.60 -13.98 -4.16
N ALA A 15 5.33 -12.88 -4.10
CA ALA A 15 6.06 -12.48 -2.90
C ALA A 15 5.73 -11.03 -2.50
N ILE A 16 5.74 -10.75 -1.19
CA ILE A 16 5.44 -9.42 -0.65
C ILE A 16 6.22 -9.13 0.63
N PRO A 17 6.81 -7.92 0.77
CA PRO A 17 7.20 -7.38 2.05
C PRO A 17 6.00 -6.71 2.72
N THR A 18 5.79 -6.92 4.03
CA THR A 18 4.62 -6.37 4.72
C THR A 18 4.84 -6.15 6.20
N ASN A 19 4.17 -5.15 6.76
CA ASN A 19 4.02 -4.97 8.21
C ASN A 19 2.81 -5.75 8.79
N GLY A 20 2.10 -6.56 7.98
CA GLY A 20 0.97 -7.40 8.42
C GLY A 20 -0.16 -7.51 7.40
N ASN A 21 -1.08 -6.56 7.38
CA ASN A 21 -2.37 -6.66 6.68
C ASN A 21 -2.28 -7.01 5.17
N ALA A 22 -1.32 -6.43 4.45
CA ALA A 22 -1.17 -6.73 3.02
C ALA A 22 -0.72 -8.18 2.78
N GLY A 23 0.10 -8.73 3.69
CA GLY A 23 0.50 -10.13 3.66
C GLY A 23 -0.67 -11.07 3.94
N ALA A 24 -1.49 -10.78 4.94
CA ALA A 24 -2.69 -11.57 5.25
C ALA A 24 -3.66 -11.58 4.06
N ALA A 25 -3.90 -10.43 3.45
CA ALA A 25 -4.74 -10.33 2.25
C ALA A 25 -4.16 -11.13 1.07
N LEU A 26 -2.85 -11.00 0.80
CA LEU A 26 -2.20 -11.78 -0.24
C LEU A 26 -2.34 -13.28 0.03
N ALA A 27 -2.02 -13.73 1.24
CA ALA A 27 -2.09 -15.13 1.64
C ALA A 27 -3.49 -15.73 1.41
N ALA A 28 -4.54 -15.04 1.89
CA ALA A 28 -5.91 -15.48 1.77
C ALA A 28 -6.34 -15.64 0.30
N TYR A 29 -6.11 -14.63 -0.53
CA TYR A 29 -6.52 -14.66 -1.93
C TYR A 29 -5.64 -15.59 -2.77
N ALA A 30 -4.32 -15.62 -2.55
CA ALA A 30 -3.39 -16.50 -3.28
C ALA A 30 -3.71 -17.96 -3.03
N THR A 31 -3.92 -18.36 -1.78
CA THR A 31 -4.33 -19.75 -1.42
C THR A 31 -5.62 -20.15 -2.11
N ARG A 32 -6.63 -19.27 -2.11
CA ARG A 32 -7.90 -19.54 -2.80
C ARG A 32 -7.74 -19.68 -4.31
N CYS A 33 -6.74 -19.04 -4.90
CA CYS A 33 -6.45 -19.12 -6.33
C CYS A 33 -5.46 -20.22 -6.70
N GLY A 34 -4.90 -20.96 -5.74
CA GLY A 34 -3.86 -21.97 -5.96
C GLY A 34 -2.49 -21.37 -6.29
N ILE A 35 -2.24 -20.11 -5.88
CA ILE A 35 -0.97 -19.42 -6.06
C ILE A 35 -0.16 -19.56 -4.77
N GLU A 36 1.11 -19.92 -4.89
CA GLU A 36 2.05 -20.00 -3.77
C GLU A 36 2.45 -18.60 -3.33
N SER A 37 2.32 -18.29 -2.04
CA SER A 37 2.62 -16.96 -1.51
C SER A 37 3.76 -16.97 -0.50
N PHE A 38 4.65 -15.99 -0.63
CA PHE A 38 5.86 -15.80 0.16
C PHE A 38 5.80 -14.43 0.82
N VAL A 39 5.82 -14.39 2.14
CA VAL A 39 5.62 -13.16 2.90
C VAL A 39 6.80 -12.88 3.80
N PHE A 40 7.35 -11.69 3.69
CA PHE A 40 8.49 -11.23 4.45
C PHE A 40 8.09 -10.07 5.35
N CYS A 41 8.21 -10.27 6.67
CA CYS A 41 7.84 -9.30 7.69
C CYS A 41 9.07 -8.79 8.43
N PRO A 42 9.12 -7.51 8.85
CA PRO A 42 10.08 -7.06 9.86
C PRO A 42 10.07 -7.95 11.10
N GLU A 43 11.21 -8.08 11.77
CA GLU A 43 11.34 -8.93 12.95
C GLU A 43 10.38 -8.53 14.09
N ASP A 44 10.12 -7.23 14.22
CA ASP A 44 9.22 -6.66 15.23
C ASP A 44 7.73 -6.67 14.83
N THR A 45 7.39 -7.33 13.70
CA THR A 45 5.98 -7.53 13.32
C THR A 45 5.27 -8.34 14.40
N PRO A 46 4.08 -7.89 14.87
CA PRO A 46 3.32 -8.59 15.89
C PRO A 46 3.05 -10.05 15.52
N ASP A 47 3.23 -10.97 16.45
CA ASP A 47 3.06 -12.42 16.21
C ASP A 47 1.65 -12.79 15.78
N VAL A 48 0.64 -12.02 16.18
CA VAL A 48 -0.74 -12.23 15.74
C VAL A 48 -0.85 -12.08 14.22
N ASN A 49 -0.19 -11.08 13.62
CA ASN A 49 -0.19 -10.86 12.18
C ASN A 49 0.56 -11.98 11.44
N VAL A 50 1.71 -12.39 11.98
CA VAL A 50 2.51 -13.49 11.39
C VAL A 50 1.71 -14.80 11.41
N ARG A 51 1.04 -15.10 12.52
CA ARG A 51 0.17 -16.28 12.66
C ARG A 51 -1.01 -16.23 11.68
N GLU A 52 -1.67 -15.09 11.57
CA GLU A 52 -2.77 -14.91 10.62
C GLU A 52 -2.33 -15.21 9.18
N ILE A 53 -1.21 -14.62 8.75
CA ILE A 53 -0.64 -14.85 7.41
C ILE A 53 -0.34 -16.34 7.19
N SER A 54 0.30 -16.98 8.16
CA SER A 54 0.65 -18.40 8.08
C SER A 54 -0.60 -19.30 8.04
N MET A 55 -1.62 -19.00 8.85
CA MET A 55 -2.88 -19.75 8.86
C MET A 55 -3.64 -19.66 7.53
N GLN A 56 -3.45 -18.58 6.78
CA GLN A 56 -3.99 -18.42 5.43
C GLN A 56 -3.22 -19.21 4.35
N GLY A 57 -2.13 -19.91 4.72
CA GLY A 57 -1.39 -20.81 3.84
C GLY A 57 -0.15 -20.21 3.19
N ALA A 58 0.26 -19.00 3.54
CA ALA A 58 1.52 -18.41 3.06
C ALA A 58 2.74 -18.95 3.78
N LYS A 59 3.86 -18.98 3.07
CA LYS A 59 5.20 -19.15 3.66
C LYS A 59 5.68 -17.81 4.20
N VAL A 60 5.94 -17.72 5.51
CA VAL A 60 6.24 -16.45 6.21
C VAL A 60 7.62 -16.49 6.84
N TRP A 61 8.35 -15.39 6.67
CA TRP A 61 9.65 -15.18 7.32
C TRP A 61 9.71 -13.83 8.02
N LYS A 62 10.31 -13.80 9.21
CA LYS A 62 10.73 -12.57 9.88
C LYS A 62 12.15 -12.23 9.41
N VAL A 63 12.35 -10.99 8.99
CA VAL A 63 13.62 -10.43 8.52
C VAL A 63 14.15 -9.47 9.57
N ASN A 64 15.41 -9.65 9.97
CA ASN A 64 16.07 -8.71 10.87
C ASN A 64 16.28 -7.38 10.15
N GLY A 65 15.42 -6.41 10.37
CA GLY A 65 15.39 -5.13 9.70
C GLY A 65 13.97 -4.54 9.61
N LEU A 66 13.83 -3.50 8.82
CA LEU A 66 12.57 -2.83 8.54
C LEU A 66 11.95 -3.32 7.22
N ILE A 67 10.78 -2.77 6.89
CA ILE A 67 10.03 -3.12 5.67
C ILE A 67 10.88 -2.99 4.38
N ASN A 68 11.81 -2.06 4.34
CA ASN A 68 12.70 -1.87 3.20
C ASN A 68 13.70 -3.03 3.04
N ASP A 69 14.14 -3.63 4.15
CA ASP A 69 15.04 -4.79 4.12
C ASP A 69 14.28 -6.04 3.66
N CYS A 70 13.04 -6.19 4.10
CA CYS A 70 12.13 -7.21 3.54
C CYS A 70 11.95 -7.02 2.02
N GLY A 71 11.84 -5.78 1.55
CA GLY A 71 11.73 -5.44 0.13
C GLY A 71 12.96 -5.84 -0.68
N LYS A 72 14.18 -5.73 -0.10
CA LYS A 72 15.42 -6.21 -0.74
C LYS A 72 15.40 -7.72 -0.91
N VAL A 73 15.02 -8.46 0.14
CA VAL A 73 14.90 -9.93 0.07
C VAL A 73 13.93 -10.37 -1.04
N VAL A 74 12.78 -9.70 -1.15
CA VAL A 74 11.83 -9.98 -2.23
C VAL A 74 12.45 -9.70 -3.59
N ALA A 75 13.11 -8.56 -3.77
CA ALA A 75 13.72 -8.16 -5.04
C ALA A 75 14.87 -9.11 -5.46
N GLU A 76 15.74 -9.49 -4.53
CA GLU A 76 16.84 -10.43 -4.78
C GLU A 76 16.33 -11.84 -5.13
N GLY A 77 15.22 -12.25 -4.55
CA GLY A 77 14.63 -13.56 -4.81
C GLY A 77 13.91 -13.71 -6.15
N ILE A 78 13.60 -12.62 -6.87
CA ILE A 78 12.84 -12.70 -8.14
C ILE A 78 13.46 -13.70 -9.13
N SER A 79 14.75 -13.58 -9.37
CA SER A 79 15.47 -14.43 -10.34
C SER A 79 15.67 -15.86 -9.87
N GLN A 80 15.82 -16.09 -8.56
CA GLN A 80 16.11 -17.41 -7.98
C GLN A 80 14.86 -18.23 -7.72
N MET A 81 13.78 -17.58 -7.27
CA MET A 81 12.55 -18.22 -6.82
C MET A 81 11.43 -18.15 -7.86
N ASN A 82 11.61 -17.37 -8.91
CA ASN A 82 10.63 -17.12 -9.96
C ASN A 82 9.25 -16.70 -9.39
N TRP A 83 9.26 -15.81 -8.40
CA TRP A 83 8.02 -15.22 -7.88
C TRP A 83 7.76 -13.84 -8.50
N PHE A 84 6.50 -13.47 -8.53
CA PHE A 84 6.07 -12.13 -8.90
C PHE A 84 6.12 -11.22 -7.66
N ASP A 85 6.85 -10.10 -7.75
CA ASP A 85 6.98 -9.12 -6.68
C ASP A 85 5.72 -8.24 -6.62
N THR A 86 4.92 -8.42 -5.56
CA THR A 86 3.73 -7.62 -5.26
C THR A 86 3.98 -6.52 -4.23
N SER A 87 5.22 -6.07 -4.12
CA SER A 87 5.56 -4.90 -3.30
C SER A 87 4.77 -3.66 -3.73
N THR A 88 4.67 -2.71 -2.84
CA THR A 88 3.97 -1.45 -3.10
C THR A 88 4.47 -0.79 -4.39
N LEU A 89 3.56 -0.50 -5.33
CA LEU A 89 3.83 0.15 -6.61
C LEU A 89 4.79 -0.59 -7.56
N LYS A 90 5.02 -1.88 -7.37
CA LYS A 90 5.73 -2.72 -8.34
C LYS A 90 4.81 -3.27 -9.43
N GLU A 91 3.51 -3.16 -9.21
CA GLU A 91 2.46 -3.55 -10.14
C GLU A 91 1.25 -2.58 -9.99
N PRO A 92 0.42 -2.39 -11.01
CA PRO A 92 -0.67 -1.41 -10.97
C PRO A 92 -1.92 -1.88 -10.21
N TYR A 93 -2.14 -3.18 -10.12
CA TYR A 93 -3.42 -3.75 -9.69
C TYR A 93 -3.73 -3.53 -8.21
N ARG A 94 -2.73 -3.31 -7.36
CA ARG A 94 -2.97 -2.93 -5.96
C ARG A 94 -3.57 -1.54 -5.85
N ILE A 95 -3.12 -0.59 -6.66
CA ILE A 95 -3.75 0.74 -6.73
C ILE A 95 -5.15 0.64 -7.29
N GLU A 96 -5.34 -0.13 -8.37
CA GLU A 96 -6.68 -0.39 -8.93
C GLU A 96 -7.62 -1.01 -7.90
N GLY A 97 -7.11 -1.95 -7.08
CA GLY A 97 -7.88 -2.52 -5.97
C GLY A 97 -8.16 -1.50 -4.85
N LYS A 98 -7.26 -0.56 -4.60
CA LYS A 98 -7.45 0.49 -3.60
C LYS A 98 -8.45 1.57 -4.01
N LYS A 99 -8.76 1.71 -5.30
CA LYS A 99 -9.85 2.57 -5.77
C LYS A 99 -11.20 2.22 -5.15
N THR A 100 -11.41 0.95 -4.79
CA THR A 100 -12.67 0.52 -4.15
C THR A 100 -12.99 1.30 -2.88
N MET A 101 -11.99 1.78 -2.13
CA MET A 101 -12.22 2.67 -0.98
C MET A 101 -12.86 4.00 -1.40
N GLY A 102 -12.41 4.59 -2.50
CA GLY A 102 -12.97 5.84 -3.02
C GLY A 102 -14.35 5.64 -3.62
N LEU A 103 -14.55 4.53 -4.34
CA LEU A 103 -15.85 4.16 -4.92
C LEU A 103 -16.89 3.93 -3.82
N GLU A 104 -16.56 3.13 -2.82
CA GLU A 104 -17.42 2.84 -1.68
C GLU A 104 -17.74 4.11 -0.87
N LEU A 105 -16.76 4.98 -0.65
CA LEU A 105 -16.96 6.26 0.03
C LEU A 105 -17.94 7.15 -0.74
N ALA A 106 -17.76 7.30 -2.05
CA ALA A 106 -18.66 8.09 -2.89
C ALA A 106 -20.09 7.55 -2.87
N GLU A 107 -20.26 6.22 -3.00
CA GLU A 107 -21.57 5.56 -2.93
C GLU A 107 -22.24 5.76 -1.59
N GLN A 108 -21.55 5.50 -0.47
CA GLN A 108 -22.10 5.59 0.89
C GLN A 108 -22.45 7.04 1.29
N LEU A 109 -21.80 8.01 0.72
CA LEU A 109 -22.10 9.43 0.91
C LEU A 109 -23.13 9.98 -0.10
N GLY A 110 -23.76 9.11 -0.89
CA GLY A 110 -24.78 9.51 -1.85
C GLY A 110 -24.22 10.31 -3.04
N TRP A 111 -23.01 9.97 -3.48
CA TRP A 111 -22.30 10.59 -4.61
C TRP A 111 -21.91 12.06 -4.38
N VAL A 112 -21.83 12.47 -3.12
CA VAL A 112 -21.33 13.79 -2.71
C VAL A 112 -20.05 13.57 -1.89
N LEU A 113 -18.92 14.06 -2.38
CA LEU A 113 -17.65 13.90 -1.68
C LEU A 113 -17.53 14.85 -0.48
N PRO A 114 -16.81 14.48 0.58
CA PRO A 114 -16.55 15.38 1.71
C PRO A 114 -15.55 16.48 1.30
N ASP A 115 -15.51 17.57 2.04
CA ASP A 115 -14.57 18.69 1.80
C ASP A 115 -13.11 18.27 1.99
N ALA A 116 -12.83 17.33 2.89
CA ALA A 116 -11.48 16.85 3.17
C ALA A 116 -11.45 15.39 3.65
N ILE A 117 -10.39 14.68 3.29
CA ILE A 117 -10.12 13.31 3.73
C ILE A 117 -8.76 13.26 4.43
N PHE A 118 -8.77 12.97 5.74
CA PHE A 118 -7.57 12.74 6.54
C PHE A 118 -7.21 11.25 6.47
N TYR A 119 -6.11 10.92 5.80
CA TYR A 119 -5.76 9.53 5.56
C TYR A 119 -4.42 9.15 6.20
N PRO A 120 -4.40 8.17 7.14
CA PRO A 120 -3.17 7.62 7.71
C PRO A 120 -2.31 6.99 6.62
N THR A 121 -1.12 7.54 6.42
CA THR A 121 -0.31 7.26 5.23
C THR A 121 1.03 6.61 5.58
N GLY A 122 1.20 5.35 5.20
CA GLY A 122 2.51 4.70 5.12
C GLY A 122 3.06 4.78 3.69
N GLY A 123 2.86 3.72 2.89
CA GLY A 123 3.25 3.69 1.47
C GLY A 123 2.36 4.49 0.52
N GLY A 124 1.23 5.04 0.99
CA GLY A 124 0.37 5.96 0.24
C GLY A 124 -0.66 5.31 -0.70
N THR A 125 -0.68 4.00 -0.84
CA THR A 125 -1.54 3.32 -1.84
C THR A 125 -3.03 3.61 -1.71
N GLY A 126 -3.54 3.73 -0.48
CA GLY A 126 -4.94 4.04 -0.23
C GLY A 126 -5.31 5.48 -0.62
N LEU A 127 -4.46 6.45 -0.24
CA LEU A 127 -4.64 7.85 -0.62
C LEU A 127 -4.60 8.01 -2.14
N ILE A 128 -3.60 7.42 -2.81
CA ILE A 128 -3.46 7.44 -4.27
C ILE A 128 -4.67 6.76 -4.93
N GLY A 129 -5.12 5.61 -4.41
CA GLY A 129 -6.26 4.87 -4.94
C GLY A 129 -7.56 5.67 -4.85
N MET A 130 -7.85 6.31 -3.72
CA MET A 130 -9.03 7.16 -3.58
C MET A 130 -8.96 8.38 -4.51
N TRP A 131 -7.82 9.06 -4.56
CA TRP A 131 -7.62 10.20 -5.46
C TRP A 131 -7.87 9.83 -6.92
N LYS A 132 -7.34 8.68 -7.36
CA LYS A 132 -7.57 8.13 -8.69
C LYS A 132 -9.05 7.81 -8.93
N ALA A 133 -9.73 7.17 -7.96
CA ALA A 133 -11.16 6.87 -8.06
C ALA A 133 -12.01 8.13 -8.25
N PHE A 134 -11.75 9.17 -7.47
CA PHE A 134 -12.49 10.43 -7.59
C PHE A 134 -12.24 11.12 -8.94
N ALA A 135 -11.02 11.07 -9.46
CA ALA A 135 -10.71 11.59 -10.79
C ALA A 135 -11.50 10.84 -11.88
N GLU A 136 -11.50 9.51 -11.85
CA GLU A 136 -12.24 8.69 -12.81
C GLU A 136 -13.77 8.88 -12.69
N LEU A 137 -14.32 8.93 -11.49
CA LEU A 137 -15.74 9.18 -11.27
C LEU A 137 -16.18 10.56 -11.78
N THR A 138 -15.33 11.56 -11.65
CA THR A 138 -15.58 12.90 -12.23
C THR A 138 -15.53 12.86 -13.75
N GLU A 139 -14.53 12.16 -14.32
CA GLU A 139 -14.37 12.05 -15.79
C GLU A 139 -15.57 11.37 -16.46
N ILE A 140 -16.15 10.34 -15.82
CA ILE A 140 -17.35 9.64 -16.33
C ILE A 140 -18.67 10.35 -15.98
N GLY A 141 -18.61 11.49 -15.29
CA GLY A 141 -19.79 12.30 -14.94
C GLY A 141 -20.67 11.76 -13.81
N TRP A 142 -20.10 10.91 -12.92
CA TRP A 142 -20.82 10.42 -11.74
C TRP A 142 -20.65 11.34 -10.53
N LEU A 143 -19.61 12.14 -10.51
CA LEU A 143 -19.36 13.14 -9.49
C LEU A 143 -19.30 14.52 -10.13
N ASP A 144 -20.10 15.43 -9.56
CA ASP A 144 -20.07 16.85 -9.87
C ASP A 144 -19.41 17.61 -8.71
N GLY A 145 -18.67 18.67 -9.03
CA GLY A 145 -18.07 19.56 -8.02
C GLY A 145 -16.59 19.32 -7.76
N GLU A 146 -16.11 19.93 -6.68
CA GLU A 146 -14.69 19.87 -6.31
C GLU A 146 -14.34 18.53 -5.66
N LYS A 147 -13.13 18.06 -5.93
CA LYS A 147 -12.58 16.88 -5.25
C LYS A 147 -12.19 17.24 -3.80
N PRO A 148 -12.24 16.28 -2.87
CA PRO A 148 -11.86 16.54 -1.49
C PRO A 148 -10.40 16.92 -1.36
N LYS A 149 -10.06 17.76 -0.40
CA LYS A 149 -8.68 17.98 0.03
C LYS A 149 -8.12 16.70 0.62
N MET A 150 -7.05 16.18 0.03
CA MET A 150 -6.40 14.98 0.52
C MET A 150 -5.34 15.35 1.57
N VAL A 151 -5.56 14.95 2.81
CA VAL A 151 -4.65 15.23 3.92
C VAL A 151 -3.85 13.99 4.28
N CYS A 152 -2.56 14.01 3.98
CA CYS A 152 -1.62 12.95 4.35
C CYS A 152 -1.28 13.03 5.84
N VAL A 153 -1.66 12.03 6.62
CA VAL A 153 -1.37 11.95 8.05
C VAL A 153 -0.27 10.93 8.30
N GLN A 154 0.83 11.35 8.91
CA GLN A 154 1.94 10.49 9.31
C GLN A 154 2.28 10.66 10.79
N ALA A 155 2.89 9.64 11.38
CA ALA A 155 3.37 9.74 12.76
C ALA A 155 4.62 10.64 12.84
N SER A 156 4.75 11.46 13.88
CA SER A 156 5.87 12.40 14.04
C SER A 156 7.25 11.73 14.02
N GLY A 157 7.34 10.47 14.47
CA GLY A 157 8.58 9.68 14.43
C GLY A 157 8.85 8.99 13.07
N CYS A 158 7.97 9.13 12.07
CA CYS A 158 8.18 8.62 10.72
C CYS A 158 7.27 9.37 9.73
N ALA A 159 7.67 10.56 9.31
CA ALA A 159 6.88 11.48 8.49
C ALA A 159 7.61 12.01 7.25
N PRO A 160 8.20 11.15 6.39
CA PRO A 160 9.00 11.59 5.26
C PRO A 160 8.20 12.42 4.25
N ILE A 161 6.95 12.04 3.96
CA ILE A 161 6.09 12.72 2.97
C ILE A 161 5.66 14.09 3.51
N VAL A 162 5.24 14.17 4.78
CA VAL A 162 4.87 15.45 5.41
C VAL A 162 6.05 16.42 5.44
N LYS A 163 7.27 15.91 5.70
CA LYS A 163 8.49 16.71 5.64
C LYS A 163 8.73 17.25 4.22
N ALA A 164 8.69 16.39 3.22
CA ALA A 164 8.86 16.77 1.81
C ALA A 164 7.83 17.81 1.36
N TRP A 165 6.58 17.64 1.76
CA TRP A 165 5.52 18.61 1.48
C TRP A 165 5.82 19.99 2.07
N ARG A 166 6.26 20.06 3.34
CA ARG A 166 6.64 21.32 4.01
C ARG A 166 7.84 22.01 3.38
N GLU A 167 8.77 21.22 2.83
CA GLU A 167 9.98 21.70 2.15
C GLU A 167 9.72 22.05 0.67
N GLY A 168 8.53 21.82 0.15
CA GLY A 168 8.20 22.02 -1.26
C GLY A 168 8.87 21.02 -2.22
N ALA A 169 9.41 19.91 -1.68
CA ALA A 169 10.14 18.92 -2.46
C ALA A 169 9.19 17.96 -3.20
N ASP A 170 9.58 17.50 -4.39
CA ASP A 170 8.78 16.57 -5.20
C ASP A 170 8.91 15.11 -4.77
N ASN A 171 9.94 14.77 -4.01
CA ASN A 171 10.19 13.45 -3.48
C ASN A 171 10.61 13.53 -2.01
N ALA A 172 10.23 12.52 -1.24
CA ALA A 172 10.62 12.42 0.16
C ALA A 172 12.02 11.82 0.32
N GLN A 173 12.82 12.39 1.22
CA GLN A 173 14.07 11.78 1.64
C GLN A 173 13.81 10.65 2.64
N PRO A 174 14.67 9.62 2.68
CA PRO A 174 14.59 8.55 3.68
C PRO A 174 14.53 9.11 5.11
N TRP A 175 13.60 8.60 5.92
CA TRP A 175 13.46 9.02 7.32
C TRP A 175 14.42 8.23 8.21
N PRO A 176 15.35 8.89 8.90
CA PRO A 176 16.28 8.19 9.80
C PRO A 176 15.57 7.76 11.08
N LEU A 177 16.00 6.65 11.67
CA LEU A 177 15.55 6.15 12.97
C LEU A 177 14.02 6.14 13.14
N ALA A 178 13.31 5.62 12.13
CA ALA A 178 11.85 5.58 12.11
C ALA A 178 11.28 4.83 13.32
N GLN A 179 10.52 5.55 14.16
CA GLN A 179 9.94 5.01 15.38
C GLN A 179 8.49 5.50 15.56
N THR A 180 7.55 4.57 15.78
CA THR A 180 6.15 4.87 16.08
C THR A 180 5.45 3.62 16.60
N ILE A 181 4.44 3.78 17.46
CA ILE A 181 3.53 2.69 17.86
C ILE A 181 2.61 2.27 16.72
N ALA A 182 2.41 3.13 15.73
CA ALA A 182 1.60 2.86 14.55
C ALA A 182 2.43 2.12 13.48
N SER A 183 2.76 0.84 13.73
CA SER A 183 3.64 0.01 12.89
C SER A 183 3.18 -0.06 11.43
N GLY A 184 1.87 -0.07 11.17
CA GLY A 184 1.30 -0.15 9.82
C GLY A 184 1.60 1.05 8.91
N ILE A 185 1.95 2.20 9.49
CA ILE A 185 2.34 3.42 8.74
C ILE A 185 3.82 3.78 8.92
N ARG A 186 4.63 2.91 9.55
CA ARG A 186 6.08 3.10 9.70
C ARG A 186 6.80 2.73 8.40
N VAL A 187 6.80 3.64 7.45
CA VAL A 187 7.43 3.47 6.14
C VAL A 187 8.48 4.57 5.93
N PRO A 188 9.76 4.30 6.27
CA PRO A 188 10.84 5.30 6.16
C PRO A 188 11.13 5.75 4.74
N VAL A 189 10.85 4.89 3.75
CA VAL A 189 11.00 5.17 2.32
C VAL A 189 9.72 4.71 1.62
N ALA A 190 8.88 5.65 1.22
CA ALA A 190 7.65 5.38 0.50
C ALA A 190 7.90 5.48 -1.01
N LEU A 191 7.73 4.39 -1.75
CA LEU A 191 7.95 4.37 -3.20
C LEU A 191 6.96 5.25 -3.98
N GLY A 192 5.81 5.56 -3.38
CA GLY A 192 4.76 6.39 -3.98
C GLY A 192 4.67 7.81 -3.45
N ASP A 193 5.72 8.30 -2.81
CA ASP A 193 5.76 9.61 -2.18
C ASP A 193 5.40 10.75 -3.15
N PHE A 194 5.94 10.73 -4.36
CA PHE A 194 5.64 11.72 -5.42
C PHE A 194 4.17 11.72 -5.84
N LEU A 195 3.51 10.56 -5.87
CA LEU A 195 2.07 10.46 -6.19
C LEU A 195 1.21 10.99 -5.03
N VAL A 196 1.62 10.73 -3.78
CA VAL A 196 0.94 11.29 -2.60
C VAL A 196 1.12 12.81 -2.56
N LEU A 197 2.36 13.30 -2.76
CA LEU A 197 2.64 14.72 -2.79
C LEU A 197 1.85 15.43 -3.90
N ARG A 198 1.74 14.82 -5.07
CA ARG A 198 0.92 15.32 -6.16
C ARG A 198 -0.55 15.40 -5.77
N ALA A 199 -1.14 14.30 -5.26
CA ALA A 199 -2.53 14.27 -4.86
C ALA A 199 -2.86 15.32 -3.79
N VAL A 200 -1.97 15.52 -2.80
CA VAL A 200 -2.14 16.53 -1.73
C VAL A 200 -2.01 17.97 -2.24
N ARG A 201 -1.22 18.21 -3.30
CA ARG A 201 -1.05 19.55 -3.88
C ARG A 201 -2.14 19.92 -4.88
N GLU A 202 -2.68 18.94 -5.58
CA GLU A 202 -3.72 19.13 -6.60
C GLU A 202 -5.15 19.14 -6.01
N SER A 203 -5.29 18.83 -4.71
CA SER A 203 -6.56 18.79 -4.00
C SER A 203 -6.97 20.10 -3.33
#